data_79e767838e00f94b17075a546a4a815c
#
_entry.id   79e767838e00f94b17075a546a4a815c
#
_cell.length_a   1.000
_cell.length_b   1.000
_cell.length_c   1.000
_cell.angle_alpha   90.00
_cell.angle_beta   90.00
_cell.angle_gamma   90.00
#
_symmetry.space_group_name_H-M   'P 1'
#
loop_
_entity.id
_entity.type
_entity.pdbx_description
1 polymer ?
#
loop_
_entity_poly.entity_id
_entity_poly.type
_entity_poly.pdbx_seq_one_letter_code
_entity_poly.pdbx_strand_id
1 'polypeptide(L)'
;LAKVTGNYNCCHSDSDMLIITNFNKLHIGFHVDRVAGIHRVSWEHIIVPDATINSVDHGITTGVIKMDDRIIIILDFEKIISDISPETGLKVKEIEALGERERNDYPIYIAEDSALLAQLIHDSLYKAGYVNIDISNNGQACYDKLVALKNQYGDKITDHVKCVITDIEMPLMDGHRLTKLIKSDDI
;
A
#
# COMPACT_ATOMS: atom_id res chain seq x y z
N LEU A 1 -16.31 7.71 9.37
CA LEU A 1 -16.21 6.34 9.91
C LEU A 1 -17.57 5.64 10.00
N ALA A 2 -18.62 6.30 10.55
CA ALA A 2 -19.96 5.70 10.61
C ALA A 2 -20.49 5.20 9.26
N LYS A 3 -20.19 5.90 8.17
CA LYS A 3 -20.54 5.49 6.81
C LYS A 3 -19.75 4.25 6.34
N VAL A 4 -18.53 4.09 6.80
CA VAL A 4 -17.66 2.95 6.46
C VAL A 4 -18.01 1.73 7.30
N THR A 5 -18.36 1.92 8.58
CA THR A 5 -18.72 0.83 9.50
C THR A 5 -20.20 0.43 9.43
N GLY A 6 -21.00 1.08 8.60
CA GLY A 6 -22.44 0.80 8.45
C GLY A 6 -23.31 1.30 9.60
N ASN A 7 -22.75 2.07 10.53
CA ASN A 7 -23.49 2.62 11.66
C ASN A 7 -24.00 4.04 11.34
N TYR A 8 -25.20 4.14 10.81
CA TYR A 8 -25.78 5.38 10.27
C TYR A 8 -26.48 6.30 11.29
N ASN A 9 -26.52 5.94 12.57
CA ASN A 9 -27.11 6.77 13.61
C ASN A 9 -26.14 7.86 14.08
N CYS A 10 -25.79 8.80 13.19
CA CYS A 10 -25.08 10.01 13.56
C CYS A 10 -26.07 11.04 14.15
N CYS A 11 -26.25 11.04 15.46
CA CYS A 11 -26.72 12.23 16.15
C CYS A 11 -25.57 13.24 16.15
N HIS A 12 -25.70 14.35 15.44
CA HIS A 12 -24.74 15.46 15.54
C HIS A 12 -24.76 15.94 17.00
N SER A 13 -23.60 15.91 17.66
CA SER A 13 -23.41 16.49 18.97
C SER A 13 -22.53 17.73 18.84
N ASP A 14 -22.69 18.71 19.72
CA ASP A 14 -21.85 19.92 19.78
C ASP A 14 -20.37 19.60 20.09
N SER A 15 -20.03 18.33 20.30
CA SER A 15 -18.69 17.83 20.59
C SER A 15 -18.01 17.09 19.44
N ASP A 16 -18.63 17.07 18.27
CA ASP A 16 -18.07 16.41 17.09
C ASP A 16 -16.74 17.05 16.68
N MET A 17 -15.76 16.21 16.35
CA MET A 17 -14.40 16.64 16.01
C MET A 17 -14.05 16.24 14.59
N LEU A 18 -13.21 17.05 13.97
CA LEU A 18 -12.67 16.78 12.63
C LEU A 18 -11.19 16.49 12.73
N ILE A 19 -10.78 15.29 12.32
CA ILE A 19 -9.37 14.94 12.14
C ILE A 19 -8.99 15.23 10.69
N ILE A 20 -8.08 16.17 10.48
CA ILE A 20 -7.56 16.51 9.15
C ILE A 20 -6.28 15.72 8.93
N THR A 21 -6.25 14.96 7.85
CA THR A 21 -5.11 14.18 7.41
C THR A 21 -4.63 14.66 6.05
N ASN A 22 -3.36 14.44 5.75
CA ASN A 22 -2.78 14.75 4.45
C ASN A 22 -2.25 13.46 3.83
N PHE A 23 -2.95 12.95 2.81
CA PHE A 23 -2.54 11.80 2.02
C PHE A 23 -2.21 12.26 0.60
N ASN A 24 -0.99 12.06 0.15
CA ASN A 24 -0.56 12.39 -1.21
C ASN A 24 -0.96 13.81 -1.64
N LYS A 25 -0.77 14.82 -0.77
CA LYS A 25 -1.16 16.22 -0.96
C LYS A 25 -2.69 16.48 -0.97
N LEU A 26 -3.50 15.46 -0.69
CA LEU A 26 -4.94 15.61 -0.49
C LEU A 26 -5.22 15.83 1.00
N HIS A 27 -5.91 16.91 1.33
CA HIS A 27 -6.38 17.16 2.67
C HIS A 27 -7.75 16.51 2.84
N ILE A 28 -7.83 15.53 3.73
CA ILE A 28 -9.03 14.77 3.99
C ILE A 28 -9.44 14.95 5.43
N GLY A 29 -10.71 15.31 5.66
CA GLY A 29 -11.28 15.45 6.97
C GLY A 29 -12.10 14.24 7.36
N PHE A 30 -11.78 13.63 8.50
CA PHE A 30 -12.56 12.55 9.11
C PHE A 30 -13.37 13.10 10.26
N HIS A 31 -14.70 13.01 10.14
CA HIS A 31 -15.60 13.35 11.22
C HIS A 31 -15.62 12.21 12.25
N VAL A 32 -15.33 12.54 13.50
CA VAL A 32 -15.29 11.60 14.62
C VAL A 32 -16.04 12.17 15.82
N ASP A 33 -16.66 11.29 16.59
CA ASP A 33 -17.44 11.69 17.77
C ASP A 33 -16.56 12.26 18.87
N ARG A 34 -15.34 11.72 19.04
CA ARG A 34 -14.42 12.12 20.10
C ARG A 34 -13.01 11.67 19.80
N VAL A 35 -12.04 12.48 20.24
CA VAL A 35 -10.62 12.11 20.35
C VAL A 35 -10.30 11.83 21.81
N ALA A 36 -9.90 10.61 22.14
CA ALA A 36 -9.58 10.20 23.50
C ALA A 36 -8.15 10.59 23.93
N GLY A 37 -7.24 10.71 22.96
CA GLY A 37 -5.86 11.07 23.21
C GLY A 37 -4.90 10.49 22.17
N ILE A 38 -3.60 10.72 22.40
CA ILE A 38 -2.51 10.17 21.58
C ILE A 38 -1.74 9.20 22.46
N HIS A 39 -1.59 7.98 21.99
CA HIS A 39 -0.88 6.91 22.66
C HIS A 39 0.36 6.51 21.85
N ARG A 40 1.49 6.32 22.53
CA ARG A 40 2.67 5.70 21.92
C ARG A 40 2.60 4.19 22.11
N VAL A 41 2.71 3.45 21.05
CA VAL A 41 2.64 1.98 21.06
C VAL A 41 3.86 1.44 20.33
N SER A 42 4.49 0.41 20.90
CA SER A 42 5.55 -0.35 20.21
C SER A 42 4.92 -1.32 19.21
N TRP A 43 5.57 -1.52 18.08
CA TRP A 43 5.17 -2.49 17.06
C TRP A 43 4.99 -3.91 17.60
N GLU A 44 5.73 -4.27 18.65
CA GLU A 44 5.63 -5.57 19.32
C GLU A 44 4.26 -5.83 19.98
N HIS A 45 3.49 -4.77 20.25
CA HIS A 45 2.16 -4.86 20.85
C HIS A 45 1.03 -4.84 19.80
N ILE A 46 1.37 -4.71 18.53
CA ILE A 46 0.40 -4.71 17.45
C ILE A 46 0.20 -6.14 16.98
N ILE A 47 -1.01 -6.64 17.15
CA ILE A 47 -1.42 -7.96 16.69
C ILE A 47 -2.02 -7.81 15.29
N VAL A 48 -1.47 -8.52 14.32
CA VAL A 48 -2.04 -8.57 12.97
C VAL A 48 -3.33 -9.38 13.02
N PRO A 49 -4.45 -8.85 12.49
CA PRO A 49 -5.72 -9.56 12.53
C PRO A 49 -5.67 -10.85 11.68
N ASP A 50 -6.34 -11.90 12.16
CA ASP A 50 -6.54 -13.12 11.39
C ASP A 50 -7.39 -12.84 10.14
N ALA A 51 -7.27 -13.73 9.13
CA ALA A 51 -8.07 -13.68 7.90
C ALA A 51 -9.59 -13.63 8.18
N THR A 52 -10.04 -14.14 9.33
CA THR A 52 -11.43 -14.11 9.75
C THR A 52 -11.92 -12.70 10.10
N ILE A 53 -11.09 -11.88 10.73
CA ILE A 53 -11.43 -10.48 11.06
C ILE A 53 -11.40 -9.64 9.77
N ASN A 54 -10.40 -9.84 8.92
CA ASN A 54 -10.27 -9.16 7.63
C ASN A 54 -11.46 -9.42 6.68
N SER A 55 -12.11 -10.59 6.79
CA SER A 55 -13.30 -10.89 5.97
C SER A 55 -14.55 -10.13 6.40
N VAL A 56 -14.65 -9.73 7.66
CA VAL A 56 -15.79 -8.96 8.20
C VAL A 56 -15.64 -7.47 7.92
N ASP A 57 -14.40 -6.95 7.99
CA ASP A 57 -14.09 -5.51 7.89
C ASP A 57 -13.66 -5.08 6.47
N HIS A 58 -13.77 -5.95 5.46
CA HIS A 58 -13.27 -5.68 4.11
C HIS A 58 -11.78 -5.28 4.07
N GLY A 59 -10.99 -5.73 5.05
CA GLY A 59 -9.55 -5.46 5.12
C GLY A 59 -9.20 -4.03 5.55
N ILE A 60 -10.10 -3.33 6.25
CA ILE A 60 -9.87 -1.96 6.77
C ILE A 60 -9.02 -1.99 8.06
N THR A 61 -8.99 -3.12 8.76
CA THR A 61 -8.21 -3.25 10.00
C THR A 61 -6.80 -3.72 9.70
N THR A 62 -5.80 -2.88 9.99
CA THR A 62 -4.37 -3.23 9.82
C THR A 62 -3.76 -3.84 11.06
N GLY A 63 -4.32 -3.59 12.23
CA GLY A 63 -3.80 -4.09 13.48
C GLY A 63 -4.77 -3.95 14.64
N VAL A 64 -4.49 -4.70 15.70
CA VAL A 64 -5.22 -4.66 16.96
C VAL A 64 -4.24 -4.52 18.12
N ILE A 65 -4.53 -3.61 19.03
CA ILE A 65 -3.75 -3.39 20.25
C ILE A 65 -4.64 -3.69 21.44
N LYS A 66 -4.14 -4.49 22.36
CA LYS A 66 -4.77 -4.65 23.68
C LYS A 66 -4.14 -3.67 24.67
N MET A 67 -4.92 -2.72 25.15
CA MET A 67 -4.49 -1.72 26.13
C MET A 67 -5.42 -1.76 27.34
N ASP A 68 -4.91 -2.21 28.48
CA ASP A 68 -5.68 -2.50 29.69
C ASP A 68 -6.87 -3.43 29.39
N ASP A 69 -8.09 -2.99 29.65
CA ASP A 69 -9.32 -3.75 29.38
C ASP A 69 -9.98 -3.35 28.04
N ARG A 70 -9.24 -2.66 27.15
CA ARG A 70 -9.77 -2.20 25.87
C ARG A 70 -9.01 -2.83 24.71
N ILE A 71 -9.74 -3.02 23.63
CA ILE A 71 -9.19 -3.39 22.33
C ILE A 71 -9.23 -2.12 21.47
N ILE A 72 -8.08 -1.73 20.95
CA ILE A 72 -7.93 -0.61 20.02
C ILE A 72 -7.67 -1.18 18.65
N ILE A 73 -8.50 -0.82 17.69
CA ILE A 73 -8.38 -1.24 16.29
C ILE A 73 -7.61 -0.17 15.55
N ILE A 74 -6.56 -0.56 14.84
CA ILE A 74 -5.81 0.31 13.94
C ILE A 74 -6.47 0.19 12.57
N LEU A 75 -6.87 1.33 12.01
CA LEU A 75 -7.56 1.40 10.72
C LEU A 75 -6.59 1.83 9.61
N ASP A 76 -6.74 1.20 8.46
CA ASP A 76 -6.12 1.62 7.21
C ASP A 76 -6.91 2.79 6.61
N PHE A 77 -6.42 4.00 6.84
CA PHE A 77 -7.07 5.20 6.31
C PHE A 77 -6.92 5.33 4.80
N GLU A 78 -5.86 4.80 4.20
CA GLU A 78 -5.67 4.80 2.74
C GLU A 78 -6.71 3.90 2.09
N LYS A 79 -6.93 2.72 2.64
CA LYS A 79 -7.99 1.81 2.20
C LYS A 79 -9.37 2.43 2.33
N ILE A 80 -9.67 3.07 3.47
CA ILE A 80 -10.94 3.77 3.69
C ILE A 80 -11.16 4.85 2.64
N ILE A 81 -10.13 5.64 2.33
CA ILE A 81 -10.21 6.71 1.33
C ILE A 81 -10.44 6.10 -0.06
N SER A 82 -9.70 5.07 -0.41
CA SER A 82 -9.84 4.36 -1.68
C SER A 82 -11.24 3.77 -1.87
N ASP A 83 -11.81 3.18 -0.83
CA ASP A 83 -13.15 2.58 -0.88
C ASP A 83 -14.26 3.64 -1.00
N ILE A 84 -14.07 4.84 -0.41
CA ILE A 84 -15.04 5.94 -0.48
C ILE A 84 -14.93 6.73 -1.78
N SER A 85 -13.73 6.94 -2.27
CA SER A 85 -13.43 7.74 -3.45
C SER A 85 -12.33 7.10 -4.29
N PRO A 86 -12.67 6.09 -5.09
CA PRO A 86 -11.72 5.41 -5.97
C PRO A 86 -11.02 6.36 -6.95
N GLU A 87 -11.59 7.57 -7.15
CA GLU A 87 -11.02 8.60 -8.02
C GLU A 87 -9.85 9.37 -7.39
N THR A 88 -9.66 9.26 -6.07
CA THR A 88 -8.54 9.92 -5.34
C THR A 88 -7.27 9.08 -5.33
N GLY A 89 -7.38 7.78 -5.62
CA GLY A 89 -6.25 6.95 -6.02
C GLY A 89 -5.66 7.43 -7.34
N LEU A 90 -4.54 6.85 -7.75
CA LEU A 90 -3.93 7.10 -9.06
C LEU A 90 -5.02 7.37 -10.10
N LYS A 91 -4.92 8.49 -10.82
CA LYS A 91 -5.95 8.98 -11.75
C LYS A 91 -6.19 7.97 -12.89
N VAL A 92 -6.94 6.92 -12.59
CA VAL A 92 -7.28 5.84 -13.53
C VAL A 92 -7.85 6.41 -14.83
N LYS A 93 -8.61 7.53 -14.75
CA LYS A 93 -9.13 8.23 -15.92
C LYS A 93 -8.05 8.78 -16.85
N GLU A 94 -6.90 9.22 -16.33
CA GLU A 94 -5.79 9.68 -17.17
C GLU A 94 -5.11 8.50 -17.87
N ILE A 95 -5.10 7.32 -17.24
CA ILE A 95 -4.58 6.09 -17.83
C ILE A 95 -5.55 5.56 -18.92
N GLU A 96 -6.86 5.67 -18.68
CA GLU A 96 -7.87 5.32 -19.69
C GLU A 96 -7.79 6.21 -20.94
N ALA A 97 -7.41 7.48 -20.75
CA ALA A 97 -7.22 8.43 -21.85
C ALA A 97 -5.98 8.10 -22.74
N LEU A 98 -5.06 7.23 -22.30
CA LEU A 98 -3.90 6.82 -23.08
C LEU A 98 -4.25 5.93 -24.28
N GLY A 99 -5.46 5.37 -24.34
CA GLY A 99 -5.91 4.44 -25.37
C GLY A 99 -5.21 3.07 -25.29
N GLU A 100 -5.53 2.21 -26.27
CA GLU A 100 -4.88 0.91 -26.37
C GLU A 100 -3.41 1.08 -26.78
N ARG A 101 -2.50 0.41 -26.05
CA ARG A 101 -1.06 0.39 -26.29
C ARG A 101 -0.63 -0.99 -26.77
N GLU A 102 0.39 -1.02 -27.63
CA GLU A 102 1.03 -2.29 -28.00
C GLU A 102 1.55 -2.99 -26.76
N ARG A 103 1.31 -4.28 -26.68
CA ARG A 103 1.77 -5.10 -25.56
C ARG A 103 3.28 -5.29 -25.63
N ASN A 104 3.90 -5.17 -24.46
CA ASN A 104 5.33 -5.23 -24.28
C ASN A 104 5.62 -6.18 -23.11
N ASP A 105 6.54 -7.11 -23.30
CA ASP A 105 6.94 -8.13 -22.34
C ASP A 105 8.16 -7.74 -21.49
N TYR A 106 8.53 -6.47 -21.48
CA TYR A 106 9.65 -5.98 -20.65
C TYR A 106 9.45 -6.36 -19.17
N PRO A 107 10.42 -7.09 -18.57
CA PRO A 107 10.31 -7.51 -17.19
C PRO A 107 10.41 -6.30 -16.24
N ILE A 108 9.34 -6.06 -15.50
CA ILE A 108 9.23 -4.99 -14.50
C ILE A 108 9.06 -5.64 -13.12
N TYR A 109 9.85 -5.22 -12.16
CA TYR A 109 9.78 -5.68 -10.77
C TYR A 109 9.25 -4.57 -9.89
N ILE A 110 8.28 -4.89 -9.04
CA ILE A 110 7.66 -3.94 -8.11
C ILE A 110 7.93 -4.42 -6.69
N ALA A 111 8.42 -3.53 -5.83
CA ALA A 111 8.52 -3.74 -4.40
C ALA A 111 7.57 -2.76 -3.71
N GLU A 112 6.48 -3.26 -3.14
CA GLU A 112 5.41 -2.48 -2.52
C GLU A 112 4.73 -3.33 -1.46
N ASP A 113 4.66 -2.85 -0.21
CA ASP A 113 4.08 -3.60 0.90
C ASP A 113 2.55 -3.43 1.01
N SER A 114 2.02 -2.35 0.46
CA SER A 114 0.58 -2.17 0.33
C SER A 114 0.03 -2.98 -0.85
N ALA A 115 -0.71 -4.05 -0.55
CA ALA A 115 -1.31 -4.89 -1.59
C ALA A 115 -2.24 -4.11 -2.53
N LEU A 116 -2.93 -3.07 -2.01
CA LEU A 116 -3.78 -2.21 -2.80
C LEU A 116 -2.97 -1.35 -3.78
N LEU A 117 -1.89 -0.71 -3.30
CA LEU A 117 -1.06 0.15 -4.14
C LEU A 117 -0.29 -0.68 -5.17
N ALA A 118 0.23 -1.85 -4.77
CA ALA A 118 0.83 -2.81 -5.69
C ALA A 118 -0.11 -3.20 -6.83
N GLN A 119 -1.39 -3.47 -6.51
CA GLN A 119 -2.41 -3.79 -7.52
C GLN A 119 -2.71 -2.61 -8.43
N LEU A 120 -2.80 -1.39 -7.89
CA LEU A 120 -3.03 -0.18 -8.69
C LEU A 120 -1.87 0.11 -9.64
N ILE A 121 -0.63 -0.05 -9.17
CA ILE A 121 0.57 0.09 -10.03
C ILE A 121 0.55 -0.96 -11.12
N HIS A 122 0.29 -2.24 -10.75
CA HIS A 122 0.18 -3.34 -11.71
C HIS A 122 -0.85 -3.04 -12.79
N ASP A 123 -2.09 -2.69 -12.41
CA ASP A 123 -3.18 -2.43 -13.35
C ASP A 123 -2.89 -1.23 -14.26
N SER A 124 -2.21 -0.22 -13.72
CA SER A 124 -1.78 0.96 -14.48
C SER A 124 -0.74 0.58 -15.54
N LEU A 125 0.26 -0.21 -15.17
CA LEU A 125 1.29 -0.69 -16.08
C LEU A 125 0.70 -1.66 -17.11
N TYR A 126 -0.19 -2.54 -16.69
CA TYR A 126 -0.86 -3.49 -17.58
C TYR A 126 -1.72 -2.77 -18.64
N LYS A 127 -2.47 -1.73 -18.24
CA LYS A 127 -3.20 -0.85 -19.16
C LYS A 127 -2.27 -0.09 -20.08
N ALA A 128 -1.08 0.29 -19.62
CA ALA A 128 -0.05 0.92 -20.43
C ALA A 128 0.66 -0.05 -21.41
N GLY A 129 0.30 -1.35 -21.39
CA GLY A 129 0.81 -2.36 -22.32
C GLY A 129 1.90 -3.26 -21.76
N TYR A 130 2.38 -3.05 -20.53
CA TYR A 130 3.38 -3.90 -19.90
C TYR A 130 2.71 -5.14 -19.29
N VAL A 131 3.09 -6.32 -19.77
CA VAL A 131 2.42 -7.57 -19.36
C VAL A 131 3.28 -8.46 -18.46
N ASN A 132 4.58 -8.20 -18.36
CA ASN A 132 5.53 -8.97 -17.57
C ASN A 132 5.91 -8.21 -16.31
N ILE A 133 5.07 -8.34 -15.27
CA ILE A 133 5.19 -7.60 -14.03
C ILE A 133 5.27 -8.59 -12.88
N ASP A 134 6.33 -8.49 -12.08
CA ASP A 134 6.52 -9.25 -10.85
C ASP A 134 6.39 -8.34 -9.63
N ILE A 135 5.62 -8.76 -8.62
CA ILE A 135 5.36 -8.00 -7.41
C ILE A 135 5.99 -8.70 -6.22
N SER A 136 6.65 -7.93 -5.38
CA SER A 136 7.19 -8.33 -4.08
C SER A 136 6.63 -7.41 -2.99
N ASN A 137 6.26 -7.97 -1.85
CA ASN A 137 5.63 -7.26 -0.74
C ASN A 137 6.61 -6.58 0.22
N ASN A 138 7.88 -6.52 -0.12
CA ASN A 138 8.93 -5.78 0.61
C ASN A 138 10.23 -5.75 -0.21
N GLY A 139 11.13 -4.85 0.16
CA GLY A 139 12.41 -4.70 -0.52
C GLY A 139 13.33 -5.92 -0.44
N GLN A 140 13.29 -6.68 0.67
CA GLN A 140 14.12 -7.87 0.82
C GLN A 140 13.71 -8.97 -0.18
N ALA A 141 12.42 -9.26 -0.30
CA ALA A 141 11.92 -10.25 -1.24
C ALA A 141 12.21 -9.88 -2.70
N CYS A 142 12.12 -8.59 -3.03
CA CYS A 142 12.51 -8.09 -4.35
C CYS A 142 14.02 -8.29 -4.61
N TYR A 143 14.86 -7.89 -3.66
CA TYR A 143 16.31 -8.04 -3.77
C TYR A 143 16.73 -9.50 -3.94
N ASP A 144 16.17 -10.42 -3.16
CA ASP A 144 16.50 -11.86 -3.24
C ASP A 144 16.17 -12.43 -4.64
N LYS A 145 15.06 -12.01 -5.25
CA LYS A 145 14.72 -12.37 -6.64
C LYS A 145 15.74 -11.82 -7.64
N LEU A 146 16.13 -10.55 -7.49
CA LEU A 146 17.10 -9.92 -8.39
C LEU A 146 18.47 -10.59 -8.29
N VAL A 147 18.93 -10.93 -7.07
CA VAL A 147 20.17 -11.69 -6.85
C VAL A 147 20.10 -13.07 -7.50
N ALA A 148 18.97 -13.77 -7.38
CA ALA A 148 18.80 -15.06 -8.02
C ALA A 148 18.88 -14.95 -9.56
N LEU A 149 18.29 -13.91 -10.15
CA LEU A 149 18.39 -13.63 -11.58
C LEU A 149 19.82 -13.27 -11.98
N LYS A 150 20.54 -12.46 -11.21
CA LYS A 150 21.96 -12.14 -11.46
C LYS A 150 22.81 -13.39 -11.45
N ASN A 151 22.62 -14.27 -10.47
CA ASN A 151 23.35 -15.54 -10.39
C ASN A 151 23.06 -16.47 -11.58
N GLN A 152 21.83 -16.43 -12.11
CA GLN A 152 21.43 -17.26 -13.23
C GLN A 152 21.89 -16.73 -14.58
N TYR A 153 21.82 -15.41 -14.79
CA TYR A 153 22.04 -14.80 -16.12
C TYR A 153 23.30 -13.95 -16.23
N GLY A 154 23.99 -13.67 -15.10
CA GLY A 154 25.22 -12.89 -15.07
C GLY A 154 25.07 -11.52 -15.71
N ASP A 155 25.92 -11.18 -16.65
CA ASP A 155 25.92 -9.88 -17.34
C ASP A 155 24.69 -9.66 -18.26
N LYS A 156 23.91 -10.72 -18.52
CA LYS A 156 22.66 -10.64 -19.29
C LYS A 156 21.44 -10.32 -18.42
N ILE A 157 21.62 -9.99 -17.16
CA ILE A 157 20.50 -9.66 -16.25
C ILE A 157 19.63 -8.54 -16.80
N THR A 158 20.19 -7.59 -17.54
CA THR A 158 19.44 -6.48 -18.17
C THR A 158 18.42 -6.92 -19.21
N ASP A 159 18.49 -8.17 -19.69
CA ASP A 159 17.44 -8.75 -20.55
C ASP A 159 16.25 -9.28 -19.73
N HIS A 160 16.48 -9.57 -18.45
CA HIS A 160 15.52 -10.14 -17.52
C HIS A 160 15.01 -9.16 -16.46
N VAL A 161 15.61 -7.95 -16.37
CA VAL A 161 15.19 -6.87 -15.50
C VAL A 161 15.35 -5.57 -16.26
N LYS A 162 14.25 -4.96 -16.66
CA LYS A 162 14.27 -3.67 -17.39
C LYS A 162 13.97 -2.49 -16.47
N CYS A 163 13.18 -2.70 -15.44
CA CYS A 163 12.80 -1.66 -14.51
C CYS A 163 12.52 -2.25 -13.13
N VAL A 164 12.89 -1.54 -12.09
CA VAL A 164 12.50 -1.80 -10.71
C VAL A 164 11.79 -0.56 -10.19
N ILE A 165 10.54 -0.74 -9.73
CA ILE A 165 9.74 0.28 -9.08
C ILE A 165 9.67 -0.09 -7.61
N THR A 166 10.03 0.82 -6.72
CA THR A 166 10.02 0.53 -5.28
C THR A 166 9.36 1.64 -4.50
N ASP A 167 8.54 1.26 -3.52
CA ASP A 167 8.19 2.18 -2.45
C ASP A 167 9.41 2.49 -1.59
N ILE A 168 9.36 3.60 -0.87
CA ILE A 168 10.46 4.05 0.01
C ILE A 168 10.33 3.38 1.37
N GLU A 169 9.15 3.38 1.95
CA GLU A 169 8.90 2.91 3.31
C GLU A 169 8.29 1.50 3.30
N MET A 170 9.11 0.48 3.44
CA MET A 170 8.67 -0.92 3.48
C MET A 170 9.29 -1.67 4.67
N PRO A 171 8.62 -2.71 5.19
CA PRO A 171 9.19 -3.57 6.22
C PRO A 171 10.38 -4.37 5.68
N LEU A 172 11.26 -4.82 6.57
CA LEU A 172 12.47 -5.62 6.35
C LEU A 172 13.56 -4.89 5.58
N MET A 173 13.28 -4.34 4.42
CA MET A 173 14.20 -3.53 3.63
C MET A 173 13.43 -2.40 2.96
N ASP A 174 13.83 -1.17 3.25
CA ASP A 174 13.32 0.04 2.61
C ASP A 174 13.83 0.22 1.17
N GLY A 175 13.14 1.06 0.38
CA GLY A 175 13.47 1.27 -1.02
C GLY A 175 14.80 1.97 -1.25
N HIS A 176 15.26 2.79 -0.32
CA HIS A 176 16.59 3.41 -0.41
C HIS A 176 17.70 2.37 -0.32
N ARG A 177 17.56 1.44 0.65
CA ARG A 177 18.50 0.34 0.82
C ARG A 177 18.46 -0.61 -0.38
N LEU A 178 17.26 -0.97 -0.85
CA LEU A 178 17.08 -1.79 -2.05
C LEU A 178 17.81 -1.16 -3.25
N THR A 179 17.53 0.10 -3.54
CA THR A 179 18.16 0.83 -4.66
C THR A 179 19.67 0.91 -4.53
N LYS A 180 20.18 1.11 -3.30
CA LYS A 180 21.62 1.14 -3.04
C LYS A 180 22.27 -0.21 -3.34
N LEU A 181 21.67 -1.31 -2.87
CA LEU A 181 22.20 -2.66 -3.09
C LEU A 181 22.18 -3.03 -4.58
N ILE A 182 21.08 -2.77 -5.29
CA ILE A 182 21.00 -3.01 -6.74
C ILE A 182 22.16 -2.31 -7.47
N LYS A 183 22.41 -1.04 -7.13
CA LYS A 183 23.48 -0.26 -7.78
C LYS A 183 24.89 -0.68 -7.36
N SER A 184 25.09 -1.18 -6.13
CA SER A 184 26.41 -1.59 -5.63
C SER A 184 26.80 -2.99 -6.10
N ASP A 185 25.82 -3.84 -6.35
CA ASP A 185 26.01 -5.24 -6.72
C ASP A 185 25.93 -5.46 -8.24
N ASP A 186 25.89 -4.37 -9.01
CA ASP A 186 25.79 -4.35 -10.47
C ASP A 186 24.61 -5.20 -11.02
N ILE A 187 23.46 -5.11 -10.31
CA ILE A 187 22.21 -5.81 -10.71
C ILE A 187 21.42 -4.96 -11.68
#